data_2417b4b711818e7ea8b85c5de8858d2c
#
_entry.id   2417b4b711818e7ea8b85c5de8858d2c
#
_cell.length_a   1.000
_cell.length_b   1.000
_cell.length_c   1.000
_cell.angle_alpha   90.00
_cell.angle_beta   90.00
_cell.angle_gamma   90.00
#
_symmetry.space_group_name_H-M   'P 1'
#
loop_
_entity.id
_entity.type
_entity.pdbx_description
1 polymer ?
#
loop_
_entity_poly.entity_id
_entity_poly.type
_entity_poly.pdbx_seq_one_letter_code
_entity_poly.pdbx_strand_id
1 'polypeptide(L)'
;MKEWQPAIAAHKKNFVVKKNEVIFREGDPVTGIYFVYTGNVKVHKHWGDKELIIRFANNGKILGHRGLGTADATYPISATALEETKLCFIPAEFFISTLKVNHDFAFKLMMFYAAELEESEKKMRNLALMPVKGRLAVALLQLKEQFGLDENQCIAVDMSRQDLAAFAGATYETVFRTMNEMIQENLISLSGKRIAISSEATLTALITS
;
A
#
# COMPACT_ATOMS: atom_id res chain seq x y z
N MET A 1 21.02 -9.22 14.10
CA MET A 1 19.52 -9.27 14.24
C MET A 1 19.03 -10.36 15.22
N LYS A 2 19.69 -11.52 15.33
CA LYS A 2 19.26 -12.57 16.30
C LYS A 2 19.29 -12.11 17.77
N GLU A 3 20.24 -11.27 18.13
CA GLU A 3 20.39 -10.71 19.49
C GLU A 3 19.23 -9.85 19.97
N TRP A 4 18.47 -9.26 19.04
CA TRP A 4 17.30 -8.41 19.33
C TRP A 4 15.99 -9.17 19.47
N GLN A 5 15.95 -10.43 19.08
CA GLN A 5 14.73 -11.25 19.12
C GLN A 5 14.07 -11.33 20.51
N PRO A 6 14.82 -11.54 21.62
CA PRO A 6 14.22 -11.58 22.95
C PRO A 6 13.57 -10.23 23.34
N ALA A 7 14.25 -9.11 23.07
CA ALA A 7 13.74 -7.79 23.39
C ALA A 7 12.49 -7.46 22.55
N ILE A 8 12.50 -7.76 21.25
CA ILE A 8 11.33 -7.59 20.38
C ILE A 8 10.18 -8.48 20.88
N ALA A 9 10.46 -9.74 21.24
CA ALA A 9 9.44 -10.66 21.72
C ALA A 9 8.76 -10.18 23.01
N ALA A 10 9.50 -9.52 23.90
CA ALA A 10 8.99 -8.96 25.14
C ALA A 10 8.10 -7.71 24.95
N HIS A 11 8.31 -6.94 23.88
CA HIS A 11 7.60 -5.67 23.66
C HIS A 11 6.54 -5.72 22.57
N LYS A 12 6.58 -6.74 21.68
CA LYS A 12 5.60 -6.87 20.60
C LYS A 12 4.24 -7.33 21.12
N LYS A 13 3.20 -6.86 20.47
CA LYS A 13 1.82 -7.35 20.65
C LYS A 13 1.30 -7.83 19.30
N ASN A 14 0.73 -9.03 19.27
CA ASN A 14 0.10 -9.56 18.07
C ASN A 14 -1.41 -9.45 18.22
N PHE A 15 -2.11 -9.06 17.16
CA PHE A 15 -3.55 -9.01 17.11
C PHE A 15 -4.06 -9.25 15.69
N VAL A 16 -5.35 -9.47 15.58
CA VAL A 16 -6.04 -9.71 14.32
C VAL A 16 -7.06 -8.60 14.12
N VAL A 17 -7.10 -8.05 12.92
CA VAL A 17 -8.11 -7.11 12.47
C VAL A 17 -8.96 -7.75 11.38
N LYS A 18 -10.25 -7.43 11.37
CA LYS A 18 -11.20 -7.95 10.39
C LYS A 18 -11.12 -7.13 9.09
N LYS A 19 -11.69 -7.68 8.02
CA LYS A 19 -11.90 -6.94 6.77
C LYS A 19 -12.61 -5.61 7.04
N ASN A 20 -12.12 -4.54 6.42
CA ASN A 20 -12.57 -3.14 6.55
C ASN A 20 -12.36 -2.51 7.93
N GLU A 21 -11.69 -3.18 8.85
CA GLU A 21 -11.32 -2.59 10.13
C GLU A 21 -10.16 -1.62 9.96
N VAL A 22 -10.29 -0.45 10.60
CA VAL A 22 -9.25 0.60 10.58
C VAL A 22 -8.22 0.27 11.65
N ILE A 23 -6.95 0.22 11.26
CA ILE A 23 -5.81 -0.04 12.15
C ILE A 23 -5.42 1.25 12.88
N PHE A 24 -5.33 2.35 12.16
CA PHE A 24 -5.16 3.71 12.68
C PHE A 24 -5.66 4.72 11.63
N ARG A 25 -6.03 5.92 12.08
CA ARG A 25 -6.50 7.03 11.25
C ARG A 25 -5.46 8.12 11.11
N GLU A 26 -5.50 8.84 10.01
CA GLU A 26 -4.80 10.12 9.86
C GLU A 26 -5.21 11.07 11.01
N GLY A 27 -4.22 11.67 11.67
CA GLY A 27 -4.41 12.54 12.83
C GLY A 27 -4.43 11.83 14.18
N ASP A 28 -4.56 10.50 14.23
CA ASP A 28 -4.46 9.76 15.49
C ASP A 28 -3.04 9.89 16.08
N PRO A 29 -2.87 9.93 17.42
CA PRO A 29 -1.56 9.92 18.06
C PRO A 29 -0.76 8.68 17.68
N VAL A 30 0.54 8.84 17.42
CA VAL A 30 1.42 7.71 17.13
C VAL A 30 1.72 6.93 18.40
N THR A 31 1.09 5.77 18.53
CA THR A 31 1.34 4.84 19.64
C THR A 31 2.40 3.80 19.32
N GLY A 32 2.65 3.52 18.04
CA GLY A 32 3.63 2.53 17.62
C GLY A 32 3.65 2.26 16.13
N ILE A 33 4.39 1.23 15.79
CA ILE A 33 4.63 0.75 14.44
C ILE A 33 3.99 -0.63 14.29
N TYR A 34 3.43 -0.89 13.13
CA TYR A 34 2.81 -2.16 12.83
C TYR A 34 3.55 -2.85 11.69
N PHE A 35 3.67 -4.17 11.78
CA PHE A 35 4.17 -5.02 10.72
C PHE A 35 3.06 -5.99 10.32
N VAL A 36 2.81 -6.11 9.03
CA VAL A 36 1.84 -7.07 8.51
C VAL A 36 2.47 -8.46 8.57
N TYR A 37 1.88 -9.37 9.33
CA TYR A 37 2.32 -10.77 9.39
C TYR A 37 1.63 -11.60 8.31
N THR A 38 0.30 -11.47 8.17
CA THR A 38 -0.49 -12.04 7.07
C THR A 38 -1.63 -11.09 6.73
N GLY A 39 -2.08 -11.12 5.49
CA GLY A 39 -3.19 -10.30 5.01
C GLY A 39 -2.74 -9.06 4.24
N ASN A 40 -3.71 -8.24 3.86
CA ASN A 40 -3.53 -7.10 3.00
C ASN A 40 -4.16 -5.84 3.61
N VAL A 41 -3.43 -4.73 3.55
CA VAL A 41 -3.82 -3.44 4.14
C VAL A 41 -3.71 -2.36 3.07
N LYS A 42 -4.72 -1.52 2.94
CA LYS A 42 -4.62 -0.26 2.18
C LYS A 42 -4.14 0.86 3.09
N VAL A 43 -3.19 1.64 2.59
CA VAL A 43 -2.67 2.86 3.22
C VAL A 43 -3.17 4.04 2.41
N HIS A 44 -3.94 4.93 3.04
CA HIS A 44 -4.73 5.91 2.30
C HIS A 44 -4.86 7.25 3.03
N LYS A 45 -5.27 8.26 2.29
CA LYS A 45 -5.64 9.60 2.75
C LYS A 45 -7.02 9.96 2.24
N HIS A 46 -7.69 10.88 2.95
CA HIS A 46 -8.96 11.45 2.52
C HIS A 46 -8.87 12.96 2.31
N TRP A 47 -9.67 13.46 1.39
CA TRP A 47 -9.99 14.86 1.24
C TRP A 47 -11.49 15.00 0.98
N GLY A 48 -12.24 15.40 2.00
CA GLY A 48 -13.71 15.29 1.99
C GLY A 48 -14.13 13.84 1.76
N ASP A 49 -14.98 13.61 0.79
CA ASP A 49 -15.49 12.26 0.43
C ASP A 49 -14.54 11.47 -0.50
N LYS A 50 -13.42 12.07 -0.91
CA LYS A 50 -12.48 11.45 -1.84
C LYS A 50 -11.39 10.72 -1.08
N GLU A 51 -11.12 9.48 -1.49
CA GLU A 51 -10.02 8.66 -0.99
C GLU A 51 -8.89 8.59 -2.03
N LEU A 52 -7.65 8.68 -1.56
CA LEU A 52 -6.46 8.36 -2.34
C LEU A 52 -5.72 7.23 -1.63
N ILE A 53 -5.61 6.07 -2.26
CA ILE A 53 -4.78 4.98 -1.76
C ILE A 53 -3.34 5.27 -2.16
N ILE A 54 -2.47 5.44 -1.16
CA ILE A 54 -1.05 5.72 -1.36
C ILE A 54 -0.32 4.45 -1.80
N ARG A 55 -0.55 3.36 -1.08
CA ARG A 55 0.04 2.03 -1.36
C ARG A 55 -0.75 0.93 -0.68
N PHE A 56 -0.44 -0.30 -1.02
CA PHE A 56 -0.85 -1.47 -0.25
C PHE A 56 0.31 -2.00 0.58
N ALA A 57 0.00 -2.67 1.67
CA ALA A 57 0.97 -3.36 2.51
C ALA A 57 0.51 -4.80 2.73
N ASN A 58 1.38 -5.74 2.44
CA ASN A 58 1.19 -7.17 2.64
C ASN A 58 2.28 -7.73 3.57
N ASN A 59 2.45 -9.02 3.60
CA ASN A 59 3.39 -9.71 4.50
C ASN A 59 4.78 -9.05 4.54
N GLY A 60 5.26 -8.79 5.76
CA GLY A 60 6.56 -8.18 6.02
C GLY A 60 6.62 -6.66 5.87
N LYS A 61 5.56 -6.02 5.37
CA LYS A 61 5.54 -4.56 5.21
C LYS A 61 5.24 -3.84 6.52
N ILE A 62 5.83 -2.65 6.67
CA ILE A 62 5.69 -1.77 7.84
C ILE A 62 4.59 -0.74 7.62
N LEU A 63 3.86 -0.40 8.69
CA LEU A 63 2.82 0.63 8.74
C LEU A 63 3.06 1.57 9.93
N GLY A 64 2.62 2.82 9.84
CA GLY A 64 2.70 3.80 10.92
C GLY A 64 4.06 4.49 11.09
N HIS A 65 5.12 4.01 10.43
CA HIS A 65 6.48 4.54 10.53
C HIS A 65 6.59 6.02 10.12
N ARG A 66 5.76 6.49 9.20
CA ARG A 66 5.76 7.90 8.74
C ARG A 66 5.36 8.87 9.85
N GLY A 67 4.60 8.45 10.84
CA GLY A 67 4.22 9.25 11.99
C GLY A 67 5.36 9.54 12.96
N LEU A 68 6.46 8.79 12.93
CA LEU A 68 7.61 9.01 13.80
C LEU A 68 8.34 10.34 13.56
N GLY A 69 8.19 10.92 12.37
CA GLY A 69 8.85 12.17 11.99
C GLY A 69 7.94 13.40 12.00
N THR A 70 6.69 13.28 12.41
CA THR A 70 5.76 14.41 12.47
C THR A 70 5.97 15.20 13.75
N ALA A 71 5.87 16.54 13.66
CA ALA A 71 6.06 17.44 14.82
C ALA A 71 5.05 17.14 15.94
N ASP A 72 3.82 16.78 15.57
CA ASP A 72 2.72 16.52 16.50
C ASP A 72 2.61 15.04 16.89
N ALA A 73 3.57 14.19 16.46
CA ALA A 73 3.57 12.74 16.68
C ALA A 73 2.21 12.09 16.33
N THR A 74 1.64 12.46 15.17
CA THR A 74 0.39 11.90 14.64
C THR A 74 0.64 11.10 13.37
N TYR A 75 -0.23 10.10 13.08
CA TYR A 75 -0.16 9.39 11.81
C TYR A 75 -0.57 10.31 10.66
N PRO A 76 0.28 10.51 9.64
CA PRO A 76 -0.05 11.38 8.49
C PRO A 76 -0.94 10.71 7.44
N ILE A 77 -1.33 9.47 7.66
CA ILE A 77 -2.11 8.60 6.76
C ILE A 77 -2.97 7.65 7.59
N SER A 78 -4.00 7.07 6.97
CA SER A 78 -4.81 5.99 7.55
C SER A 78 -4.37 4.62 7.02
N ALA A 79 -4.67 3.55 7.77
CA ALA A 79 -4.47 2.17 7.36
C ALA A 79 -5.73 1.35 7.65
N THR A 80 -6.22 0.61 6.65
CA THR A 80 -7.44 -0.21 6.75
C THR A 80 -7.18 -1.60 6.16
N ALA A 81 -7.61 -2.64 6.86
CA ALA A 81 -7.47 -4.02 6.41
C ALA A 81 -8.43 -4.32 5.24
N LEU A 82 -7.93 -4.95 4.17
CA LEU A 82 -8.73 -5.40 3.02
C LEU A 82 -9.34 -6.80 3.23
N GLU A 83 -8.78 -7.54 4.17
CA GLU A 83 -9.19 -8.90 4.57
C GLU A 83 -8.82 -9.11 6.04
N GLU A 84 -9.11 -10.30 6.60
CA GLU A 84 -8.59 -10.64 7.92
C GLU A 84 -7.06 -10.56 7.91
N THR A 85 -6.51 -9.71 8.76
CA THR A 85 -5.09 -9.36 8.76
C THR A 85 -4.49 -9.56 10.15
N LYS A 86 -3.38 -10.29 10.22
CA LYS A 86 -2.60 -10.45 11.44
C LYS A 86 -1.48 -9.43 11.48
N LEU A 87 -1.38 -8.69 12.57
CA LEU A 87 -0.44 -7.61 12.77
C LEU A 87 0.45 -7.86 13.98
N CYS A 88 1.70 -7.44 13.85
CA CYS A 88 2.63 -7.32 14.97
C CYS A 88 2.83 -5.82 15.26
N PHE A 89 2.46 -5.40 16.44
CA PHE A 89 2.60 -4.02 16.92
C PHE A 89 3.85 -3.89 17.78
N ILE A 90 4.60 -2.81 17.58
CA ILE A 90 5.77 -2.43 18.36
C ILE A 90 5.52 -1.03 18.90
N PRO A 91 5.56 -0.79 20.23
CA PRO A 91 5.40 0.54 20.82
C PRO A 91 6.43 1.53 20.26
N ALA A 92 6.02 2.79 20.01
CA ALA A 92 6.87 3.81 19.41
C ALA A 92 8.14 4.07 20.24
N GLU A 93 8.02 4.12 21.56
CA GLU A 93 9.13 4.32 22.47
C GLU A 93 10.21 3.24 22.34
N PHE A 94 9.78 1.95 22.31
CA PHE A 94 10.72 0.84 22.12
C PHE A 94 11.35 0.87 20.73
N PHE A 95 10.58 1.18 19.70
CA PHE A 95 11.09 1.29 18.33
C PHE A 95 12.15 2.39 18.21
N ILE A 96 11.87 3.59 18.74
CA ILE A 96 12.81 4.73 18.75
C ILE A 96 14.07 4.39 19.57
N SER A 97 13.91 3.78 20.74
CA SER A 97 15.04 3.36 21.58
C SER A 97 15.93 2.35 20.85
N THR A 98 15.32 1.43 20.10
CA THR A 98 16.06 0.46 19.26
C THR A 98 16.87 1.18 18.17
N LEU A 99 16.30 2.20 17.51
CA LEU A 99 17.00 2.96 16.47
C LEU A 99 18.21 3.71 17.02
N LYS A 100 18.14 4.22 18.27
CA LYS A 100 19.24 4.96 18.91
C LYS A 100 20.46 4.10 19.19
N VAL A 101 20.28 2.80 19.39
CA VAL A 101 21.37 1.88 19.80
C VAL A 101 21.75 0.86 18.72
N ASN A 102 20.93 0.72 17.67
CA ASN A 102 21.18 -0.19 16.55
C ASN A 102 21.38 0.58 15.24
N HIS A 103 22.63 0.98 15.01
CA HIS A 103 22.99 1.81 13.85
C HIS A 103 22.72 1.12 12.51
N ASP A 104 22.90 -0.21 12.40
CA ASP A 104 22.60 -0.97 11.18
C ASP A 104 21.10 -0.93 10.87
N PHE A 105 20.27 -1.03 11.90
CA PHE A 105 18.83 -0.96 11.73
C PHE A 105 18.40 0.46 11.35
N ALA A 106 18.96 1.47 12.01
CA ALA A 106 18.72 2.88 11.69
C ALA A 106 19.10 3.19 10.23
N PHE A 107 20.29 2.73 9.78
CA PHE A 107 20.73 2.90 8.40
C PHE A 107 19.76 2.22 7.40
N LYS A 108 19.35 0.98 7.65
CA LYS A 108 18.38 0.28 6.80
C LYS A 108 17.04 0.98 6.74
N LEU A 109 16.57 1.53 7.86
CA LEU A 109 15.33 2.31 7.90
C LEU A 109 15.47 3.61 7.10
N MET A 110 16.62 4.29 7.18
CA MET A 110 16.89 5.48 6.37
C MET A 110 16.87 5.18 4.88
N MET A 111 17.51 4.09 4.43
CA MET A 111 17.47 3.64 3.03
C MET A 111 16.05 3.27 2.59
N PHE A 112 15.28 2.65 3.47
CA PHE A 112 13.87 2.37 3.22
C PHE A 112 13.04 3.65 3.04
N TYR A 113 13.26 4.68 3.87
CA TYR A 113 12.60 5.99 3.69
C TYR A 113 13.01 6.66 2.38
N ALA A 114 14.27 6.56 1.97
CA ALA A 114 14.72 7.11 0.69
C ALA A 114 13.99 6.45 -0.50
N ALA A 115 13.85 5.12 -0.47
CA ALA A 115 13.09 4.40 -1.49
C ALA A 115 11.58 4.76 -1.46
N GLU A 116 10.97 4.89 -0.28
CA GLU A 116 9.57 5.33 -0.16
C GLU A 116 9.35 6.77 -0.67
N LEU A 117 10.34 7.66 -0.49
CA LEU A 117 10.30 9.01 -1.03
C LEU A 117 10.32 8.98 -2.56
N GLU A 118 11.23 8.24 -3.18
CA GLU A 118 11.30 8.06 -4.63
C GLU A 118 9.98 7.55 -5.21
N GLU A 119 9.38 6.53 -4.60
CA GLU A 119 8.07 6.01 -5.03
C GLU A 119 6.94 7.05 -4.86
N SER A 120 6.99 7.86 -3.81
CA SER A 120 6.03 8.95 -3.59
C SER A 120 6.16 10.03 -4.65
N GLU A 121 7.38 10.40 -5.05
CA GLU A 121 7.65 11.37 -6.11
C GLU A 121 7.19 10.86 -7.48
N LYS A 122 7.45 9.58 -7.81
CA LYS A 122 6.92 8.93 -9.02
C LYS A 122 5.40 8.98 -9.05
N LYS A 123 4.74 8.66 -7.94
CA LYS A 123 3.28 8.72 -7.84
C LYS A 123 2.75 10.14 -8.00
N MET A 124 3.37 11.12 -7.37
CA MET A 124 3.00 12.53 -7.49
C MET A 124 3.12 13.01 -8.95
N ARG A 125 4.24 12.70 -9.62
CA ARG A 125 4.42 12.97 -11.05
C ARG A 125 3.30 12.34 -11.89
N ASN A 126 3.00 11.06 -11.66
CA ASN A 126 1.98 10.34 -12.42
C ASN A 126 0.59 10.94 -12.21
N LEU A 127 0.25 11.34 -10.98
CA LEU A 127 -1.01 12.02 -10.69
C LEU A 127 -1.14 13.36 -11.40
N ALA A 128 -0.04 14.12 -11.52
CA ALA A 128 -0.03 15.44 -12.11
C ALA A 128 0.01 15.44 -13.65
N LEU A 129 0.74 14.50 -14.24
CA LEU A 129 1.11 14.57 -15.65
C LEU A 129 0.57 13.40 -16.51
N MET A 130 0.32 12.24 -15.90
CA MET A 130 -0.04 11.04 -16.67
C MET A 130 -1.56 10.93 -16.87
N PRO A 131 -2.05 10.60 -18.09
CA PRO A 131 -3.46 10.31 -18.33
C PRO A 131 -3.98 9.17 -17.44
N VAL A 132 -5.29 9.15 -17.16
CA VAL A 132 -5.92 8.12 -16.30
C VAL A 132 -5.64 6.71 -16.81
N LYS A 133 -5.63 6.48 -18.11
CA LYS A 133 -5.34 5.16 -18.73
C LYS A 133 -3.93 4.68 -18.38
N GLY A 134 -2.94 5.56 -18.45
CA GLY A 134 -1.56 5.27 -18.02
C GLY A 134 -1.48 4.99 -16.52
N ARG A 135 -2.14 5.81 -15.66
CA ARG A 135 -2.17 5.56 -14.21
C ARG A 135 -2.83 4.25 -13.84
N LEU A 136 -3.89 3.87 -14.56
CA LEU A 136 -4.55 2.57 -14.37
C LEU A 136 -3.64 1.42 -14.80
N ALA A 137 -2.88 1.57 -15.89
CA ALA A 137 -1.88 0.59 -16.31
C ALA A 137 -0.78 0.42 -15.24
N VAL A 138 -0.23 1.53 -14.70
CA VAL A 138 0.70 1.50 -13.56
C VAL A 138 0.11 0.76 -12.38
N ALA A 139 -1.13 1.10 -12.00
CA ALA A 139 -1.81 0.48 -10.87
C ALA A 139 -1.94 -1.04 -11.03
N LEU A 140 -2.37 -1.51 -12.20
CA LEU A 140 -2.54 -2.94 -12.49
C LEU A 140 -1.21 -3.70 -12.48
N LEU A 141 -0.15 -3.12 -13.04
CA LEU A 141 1.19 -3.73 -13.04
C LEU A 141 1.75 -3.81 -11.61
N GLN A 142 1.62 -2.75 -10.81
CA GLN A 142 2.03 -2.75 -9.40
C GLN A 142 1.26 -3.78 -8.58
N LEU A 143 -0.06 -3.92 -8.81
CA LEU A 143 -0.87 -4.93 -8.15
C LEU A 143 -0.45 -6.35 -8.52
N LYS A 144 -0.15 -6.60 -9.81
CA LYS A 144 0.39 -7.88 -10.26
C LYS A 144 1.74 -8.19 -9.62
N GLU A 145 2.64 -7.22 -9.58
CA GLU A 145 3.97 -7.38 -8.97
C GLU A 145 3.85 -7.68 -7.46
N GLN A 146 2.98 -6.96 -6.76
CA GLN A 146 2.86 -7.07 -5.31
C GLN A 146 2.12 -8.32 -4.84
N PHE A 147 1.05 -8.72 -5.56
CA PHE A 147 0.15 -9.80 -5.13
C PHE A 147 0.29 -11.08 -5.95
N GLY A 148 0.99 -11.02 -7.08
CA GLY A 148 1.09 -12.14 -8.01
C GLY A 148 -0.20 -12.42 -8.76
N LEU A 149 -0.29 -13.60 -9.35
CA LEU A 149 -1.43 -14.10 -10.09
C LEU A 149 -2.00 -15.33 -9.39
N ASP A 150 -3.31 -15.51 -9.50
CA ASP A 150 -4.01 -16.71 -9.06
C ASP A 150 -3.99 -17.82 -10.14
N GLU A 151 -4.65 -18.94 -9.86
CA GLU A 151 -4.76 -20.09 -10.77
C GLU A 151 -5.44 -19.73 -12.11
N ASN A 152 -6.25 -18.68 -12.15
CA ASN A 152 -6.94 -18.19 -13.35
C ASN A 152 -6.18 -17.05 -14.04
N GLN A 153 -4.89 -16.85 -13.71
CA GLN A 153 -4.06 -15.76 -14.23
C GLN A 153 -4.62 -14.36 -13.95
N CYS A 154 -5.47 -14.22 -12.94
CA CYS A 154 -5.95 -12.94 -12.44
C CYS A 154 -5.05 -12.42 -11.31
N ILE A 155 -4.99 -11.10 -11.13
CA ILE A 155 -4.29 -10.48 -10.02
C ILE A 155 -4.88 -11.01 -8.70
N ALA A 156 -4.02 -11.58 -7.85
CA ALA A 156 -4.40 -12.33 -6.66
C ALA A 156 -4.75 -11.41 -5.47
N VAL A 157 -5.63 -10.43 -5.70
CA VAL A 157 -6.15 -9.54 -4.65
C VAL A 157 -7.64 -9.30 -4.83
N ASP A 158 -8.38 -9.40 -3.72
CA ASP A 158 -9.80 -9.04 -3.69
C ASP A 158 -9.95 -7.53 -3.41
N MET A 159 -10.07 -6.75 -4.47
CA MET A 159 -10.15 -5.30 -4.42
C MET A 159 -11.44 -4.80 -5.06
N SER A 160 -12.08 -3.81 -4.42
CA SER A 160 -13.22 -3.12 -5.00
C SER A 160 -12.79 -2.23 -6.17
N ARG A 161 -13.71 -1.97 -7.11
CA ARG A 161 -13.46 -1.00 -8.19
C ARG A 161 -13.24 0.41 -7.65
N GLN A 162 -13.81 0.70 -6.48
CA GLN A 162 -13.63 1.97 -5.78
C GLN A 162 -12.20 2.10 -5.23
N ASP A 163 -11.65 1.03 -4.64
CA ASP A 163 -10.25 1.01 -4.20
C ASP A 163 -9.29 1.10 -5.40
N LEU A 164 -9.60 0.43 -6.52
CA LEU A 164 -8.79 0.57 -7.73
C LEU A 164 -8.79 2.02 -8.26
N ALA A 165 -9.95 2.67 -8.24
CA ALA A 165 -10.07 4.07 -8.65
C ALA A 165 -9.29 4.99 -7.71
N ALA A 166 -9.41 4.79 -6.39
CA ALA A 166 -8.65 5.51 -5.38
C ALA A 166 -7.14 5.28 -5.52
N PHE A 167 -6.70 4.09 -5.92
CA PHE A 167 -5.29 3.78 -6.15
C PHE A 167 -4.74 4.41 -7.43
N ALA A 168 -5.54 4.43 -8.52
CA ALA A 168 -5.19 5.12 -9.76
C ALA A 168 -5.33 6.65 -9.65
N GLY A 169 -5.88 7.17 -8.56
CA GLY A 169 -6.09 8.60 -8.34
C GLY A 169 -7.11 9.21 -9.31
N ALA A 170 -8.22 8.51 -9.55
CA ALA A 170 -9.29 8.94 -10.44
C ALA A 170 -10.67 8.63 -9.85
N THR A 171 -11.75 9.15 -10.45
CA THR A 171 -13.11 8.81 -10.02
C THR A 171 -13.48 7.41 -10.48
N TYR A 172 -14.44 6.79 -9.76
CA TYR A 172 -14.97 5.47 -10.11
C TYR A 172 -15.46 5.43 -11.57
N GLU A 173 -16.23 6.41 -11.98
CA GLU A 173 -16.81 6.50 -13.32
C GLU A 173 -15.74 6.55 -14.42
N THR A 174 -14.69 7.36 -14.17
CA THR A 174 -13.57 7.47 -15.10
C THR A 174 -12.81 6.15 -15.22
N VAL A 175 -12.51 5.51 -14.09
CA VAL A 175 -11.81 4.20 -14.10
C VAL A 175 -12.68 3.13 -14.75
N PHE A 176 -13.99 3.10 -14.46
CA PHE A 176 -14.90 2.14 -15.08
C PHE A 176 -14.93 2.29 -16.61
N ARG A 177 -15.05 3.53 -17.13
CA ARG A 177 -14.99 3.79 -18.56
C ARG A 177 -13.65 3.37 -19.16
N THR A 178 -12.54 3.78 -18.54
CA THR A 178 -11.19 3.44 -19.01
C THR A 178 -10.94 1.94 -19.00
N MET A 179 -11.44 1.20 -18.00
CA MET A 179 -11.36 -0.26 -17.99
C MET A 179 -12.12 -0.90 -19.17
N ASN A 180 -13.31 -0.40 -19.50
CA ASN A 180 -14.06 -0.90 -20.66
C ASN A 180 -13.31 -0.65 -21.97
N GLU A 181 -12.68 0.51 -22.13
CA GLU A 181 -11.79 0.80 -23.26
C GLU A 181 -10.62 -0.21 -23.32
N MET A 182 -9.96 -0.46 -22.19
CA MET A 182 -8.84 -1.42 -22.12
C MET A 182 -9.28 -2.86 -22.40
N ILE A 183 -10.51 -3.23 -22.05
CA ILE A 183 -11.08 -4.54 -22.39
C ILE A 183 -11.32 -4.64 -23.90
N GLN A 184 -11.92 -3.62 -24.53
CA GLN A 184 -12.14 -3.57 -25.98
C GLN A 184 -10.82 -3.64 -26.76
N GLU A 185 -9.76 -3.05 -26.22
CA GLU A 185 -8.41 -3.11 -26.80
C GLU A 185 -7.65 -4.42 -26.46
N ASN A 186 -8.28 -5.37 -25.79
CA ASN A 186 -7.67 -6.62 -25.34
C ASN A 186 -6.42 -6.46 -24.46
N LEU A 187 -6.34 -5.39 -23.67
CA LEU A 187 -5.24 -5.14 -22.72
C LEU A 187 -5.45 -5.87 -21.41
N ILE A 188 -6.71 -5.95 -20.98
CA ILE A 188 -7.16 -6.64 -19.77
C ILE A 188 -8.42 -7.43 -20.04
N SER A 189 -8.69 -8.40 -19.19
CA SER A 189 -9.97 -9.12 -19.16
C SER A 189 -10.48 -9.26 -17.73
N LEU A 190 -11.78 -9.58 -17.58
CA LEU A 190 -12.43 -9.76 -16.30
C LEU A 190 -12.87 -11.21 -16.11
N SER A 191 -12.58 -11.78 -14.95
CA SER A 191 -13.15 -13.02 -14.46
C SER A 191 -13.94 -12.71 -13.18
N GLY A 192 -15.23 -12.43 -13.31
CA GLY A 192 -16.06 -11.90 -12.24
C GLY A 192 -15.53 -10.55 -11.75
N LYS A 193 -15.11 -10.47 -10.48
CA LYS A 193 -14.52 -9.26 -9.90
C LYS A 193 -13.01 -9.14 -10.11
N ARG A 194 -12.33 -10.19 -10.55
CA ARG A 194 -10.88 -10.23 -10.73
C ARG A 194 -10.47 -9.71 -12.10
N ILE A 195 -9.26 -9.20 -12.19
CA ILE A 195 -8.69 -8.61 -13.40
C ILE A 195 -7.50 -9.47 -13.83
N ALA A 196 -7.52 -9.89 -15.10
CA ALA A 196 -6.37 -10.50 -15.75
C ALA A 196 -5.74 -9.50 -16.73
N ILE A 197 -4.42 -9.48 -16.80
CA ILE A 197 -3.66 -8.68 -17.77
C ILE A 197 -3.43 -9.53 -19.01
N SER A 198 -4.03 -9.11 -20.12
CA SER A 198 -3.92 -9.84 -21.40
C SER A 198 -2.64 -9.47 -22.17
N SER A 199 -2.17 -8.22 -22.05
CA SER A 199 -0.95 -7.76 -22.72
C SER A 199 -0.15 -6.83 -21.81
N GLU A 200 0.82 -7.39 -21.10
CA GLU A 200 1.73 -6.63 -20.22
C GLU A 200 2.63 -5.66 -21.00
N ALA A 201 3.12 -6.10 -22.16
CA ALA A 201 3.97 -5.26 -23.01
C ALA A 201 3.23 -3.99 -23.45
N THR A 202 1.96 -4.10 -23.83
CA THR A 202 1.14 -2.94 -24.23
C THR A 202 0.81 -2.04 -23.04
N LEU A 203 0.53 -2.62 -21.85
CA LEU A 203 0.34 -1.81 -20.63
C LEU A 203 1.62 -1.04 -20.26
N THR A 204 2.77 -1.66 -20.42
CA THR A 204 4.07 -1.02 -20.17
C THR A 204 4.31 0.12 -21.17
N ALA A 205 3.94 -0.04 -22.44
CA ALA A 205 4.04 1.02 -23.44
C ALA A 205 3.19 2.26 -23.10
N LEU A 206 2.04 2.10 -22.43
CA LEU A 206 1.21 3.22 -21.97
C LEU A 206 1.85 4.06 -20.86
N ILE A 207 2.90 3.56 -20.22
CA ILE A 207 3.59 4.21 -19.10
C ILE A 207 4.80 5.01 -19.57
N THR A 208 5.37 4.63 -20.71
CA THR A 208 6.60 5.19 -21.27
C THR A 208 6.38 6.25 -22.35
N SER A 209 5.12 6.57 -22.64
CA SER A 209 4.72 7.53 -23.70
C SER A 209 4.81 8.99 -23.24
#